data_de8945a63e84e8a3e37e513e8dd1deee
#
_entry.id   de8945a63e84e8a3e37e513e8dd1deee
#
_cell.length_a   1.000
_cell.length_b   1.000
_cell.length_c   1.000
_cell.angle_alpha   90.00
_cell.angle_beta   90.00
_cell.angle_gamma   90.00
#
_symmetry.space_group_name_H-M   'P 1'
#
loop_
_entity.id
_entity.type
_entity.pdbx_description
1 polymer ?
#
loop_
_entity_poly.entity_id
_entity_poly.type
_entity_poly.pdbx_seq_one_letter_code
_entity_poly.pdbx_strand_id
1 'polypeptide(L)'
;MIKYVVIFSLLIIGIIILFAVLGYISKSGEAAGMVGGKLLKCSAKPNCVCSEYNDDINHYIKPIIIPQNINCDFMNILKETIQEMGGEIQTELRTYIAATFSSSVFGFVDDLEIRYYSTQNVIHLRSASRIGYSDLGANKKRAKLLKDLFYKKLKND
;
A
#
# COMPACT_ATOMS: atom_id res chain seq x y z
N MET A 1 -38.23 -7.13 25.40
CA MET A 1 -37.70 -6.20 24.38
C MET A 1 -36.42 -5.48 24.88
N ILE A 2 -36.46 -4.71 25.95
CA ILE A 2 -35.29 -3.92 26.46
C ILE A 2 -34.03 -4.77 26.64
N LYS A 3 -34.11 -5.97 27.23
CA LYS A 3 -32.97 -6.88 27.45
C LYS A 3 -32.25 -7.24 26.15
N TYR A 4 -32.97 -7.51 25.07
CA TYR A 4 -32.36 -7.84 23.77
C TYR A 4 -31.74 -6.63 23.11
N VAL A 5 -32.33 -5.44 23.26
CA VAL A 5 -31.73 -4.18 22.76
C VAL A 5 -30.43 -3.89 23.50
N VAL A 6 -30.37 -4.07 24.81
CA VAL A 6 -29.15 -3.88 25.60
C VAL A 6 -28.04 -4.88 25.16
N ILE A 7 -28.39 -6.15 25.02
CA ILE A 7 -27.41 -7.17 24.57
C ILE A 7 -26.88 -6.82 23.18
N PHE A 8 -27.76 -6.45 22.24
CA PHE A 8 -27.35 -6.06 20.89
C PHE A 8 -26.43 -4.84 20.88
N SER A 9 -26.76 -3.82 21.69
CA SER A 9 -25.93 -2.62 21.82
C SER A 9 -24.54 -2.94 22.39
N LEU A 10 -24.45 -3.82 23.38
CA LEU A 10 -23.18 -4.24 23.96
C LEU A 10 -22.31 -5.03 22.95
N LEU A 11 -22.93 -5.86 22.11
CA LEU A 11 -22.22 -6.57 21.02
C LEU A 11 -21.65 -5.59 20.00
N ILE A 12 -22.41 -4.59 19.57
CA ILE A 12 -21.92 -3.56 18.65
C ILE A 12 -20.74 -2.78 19.25
N ILE A 13 -20.87 -2.35 20.50
CA ILE A 13 -19.78 -1.64 21.19
C ILE A 13 -18.53 -2.51 21.27
N GLY A 14 -18.67 -3.80 21.61
CA GLY A 14 -17.56 -4.74 21.65
C GLY A 14 -16.85 -4.88 20.28
N ILE A 15 -17.60 -4.95 19.17
CA ILE A 15 -17.07 -4.99 17.82
C ILE A 15 -16.31 -3.70 17.49
N ILE A 16 -16.86 -2.54 17.80
CA ILE A 16 -16.22 -1.24 17.56
C ILE A 16 -14.89 -1.15 18.31
N ILE A 17 -14.89 -1.54 19.59
CA ILE A 17 -13.67 -1.56 20.41
C ILE A 17 -12.62 -2.51 19.81
N LEU A 18 -13.03 -3.70 19.40
CA LEU A 18 -12.13 -4.67 18.75
C LEU A 18 -11.47 -4.07 17.51
N PHE A 19 -12.23 -3.45 16.60
CA PHE A 19 -11.67 -2.83 15.40
C PHE A 19 -10.76 -1.64 15.74
N ALA A 20 -11.11 -0.83 16.75
CA ALA A 20 -10.26 0.27 17.21
C ALA A 20 -8.92 -0.24 17.77
N VAL A 21 -8.93 -1.32 18.55
CA VAL A 21 -7.71 -1.96 19.07
C VAL A 21 -6.86 -2.54 17.94
N LEU A 22 -7.46 -3.23 16.97
CA LEU A 22 -6.75 -3.76 15.82
C LEU A 22 -6.14 -2.65 14.97
N GLY A 23 -6.87 -1.54 14.74
CA GLY A 23 -6.35 -0.37 14.06
C GLY A 23 -5.17 0.25 14.80
N TYR A 24 -5.23 0.34 16.13
CA TYR A 24 -4.12 0.82 16.96
C TYR A 24 -2.89 -0.08 16.83
N ILE A 25 -3.06 -1.41 16.94
CA ILE A 25 -1.96 -2.37 16.79
C ILE A 25 -1.32 -2.29 15.40
N SER A 26 -2.09 -2.01 14.34
CA SER A 26 -1.55 -1.89 12.99
C SER A 26 -0.54 -0.75 12.83
N LYS A 27 -0.59 0.29 13.69
CA LYS A 27 0.34 1.42 13.67
C LYS A 27 1.75 1.06 14.11
N SER A 28 1.91 0.05 14.96
CA SER A 28 3.21 -0.37 15.50
C SER A 28 4.05 -1.21 14.53
N GLY A 29 3.49 -1.63 13.39
CA GLY A 29 4.23 -2.37 12.36
C GLY A 29 5.09 -1.45 11.50
N GLU A 30 5.99 -2.07 10.73
CA GLU A 30 6.84 -1.43 9.73
C GLU A 30 6.60 -2.06 8.36
N ALA A 31 6.98 -1.35 7.29
CA ALA A 31 6.97 -1.91 5.95
C ALA A 31 7.89 -3.13 5.87
N ALA A 32 7.49 -4.13 5.10
CA ALA A 32 8.22 -5.40 5.01
C ALA A 32 9.65 -5.27 4.46
N GLY A 33 9.91 -4.20 3.69
CA GLY A 33 11.21 -3.94 3.10
C GLY A 33 11.57 -4.87 1.95
N MET A 34 12.86 -4.93 1.67
CA MET A 34 13.40 -5.75 0.59
C MET A 34 14.09 -7.00 1.14
N VAL A 35 13.87 -8.13 0.47
CA VAL A 35 14.55 -9.40 0.75
C VAL A 35 15.23 -9.88 -0.54
N GLY A 36 16.55 -10.10 -0.47
CA GLY A 36 17.33 -10.49 -1.67
C GLY A 36 17.27 -9.46 -2.80
N GLY A 37 17.13 -8.16 -2.47
CA GLY A 37 17.06 -7.08 -3.46
C GLY A 37 15.70 -6.93 -4.15
N LYS A 38 14.66 -7.63 -3.70
CA LYS A 38 13.28 -7.54 -4.19
C LYS A 38 12.32 -7.17 -3.07
N LEU A 39 11.19 -6.56 -3.42
CA LEU A 39 10.08 -6.37 -2.49
C LEU A 39 9.57 -7.73 -2.00
N LEU A 40 9.12 -7.80 -0.76
CA LEU A 40 8.66 -9.06 -0.17
C LEU A 40 7.42 -9.60 -0.94
N LYS A 41 7.40 -10.92 -1.16
CA LYS A 41 6.24 -11.61 -1.74
C LYS A 41 5.00 -11.44 -0.84
N CYS A 42 3.82 -11.33 -1.44
CA CYS A 42 2.57 -11.33 -0.70
C CYS A 42 2.34 -12.67 0.02
N SER A 43 1.72 -12.63 1.19
CA SER A 43 1.20 -13.84 1.84
C SER A 43 -0.03 -14.38 1.07
N ALA A 44 -0.58 -15.50 1.49
CA ALA A 44 -1.80 -16.06 0.88
C ALA A 44 -3.07 -15.21 1.11
N LYS A 45 -2.99 -14.10 1.84
CA LYS A 45 -4.13 -13.23 2.12
C LYS A 45 -4.41 -12.27 0.95
N PRO A 46 -5.67 -11.98 0.61
CA PRO A 46 -6.03 -11.12 -0.52
C PRO A 46 -5.82 -9.61 -0.27
N ASN A 47 -5.20 -9.22 0.84
CA ASN A 47 -4.95 -7.84 1.26
C ASN A 47 -3.57 -7.29 0.85
N CYS A 48 -2.99 -7.86 -0.21
CA CYS A 48 -1.69 -7.48 -0.72
C CYS A 48 -1.66 -7.57 -2.25
N VAL A 49 -0.93 -6.66 -2.91
CA VAL A 49 -0.55 -6.75 -4.31
C VAL A 49 0.93 -6.46 -4.46
N CYS A 50 1.60 -7.12 -5.43
CA CYS A 50 3.02 -6.96 -5.68
C CYS A 50 3.34 -7.15 -7.17
N SER A 51 4.29 -6.38 -7.71
CA SER A 51 4.71 -6.48 -9.11
C SER A 51 5.99 -7.27 -9.34
N GLU A 52 6.64 -7.78 -8.29
CA GLU A 52 7.89 -8.54 -8.41
C GLU A 52 7.69 -9.99 -8.87
N TYR A 53 6.51 -10.56 -8.60
CA TYR A 53 6.26 -12.00 -8.74
C TYR A 53 5.11 -12.24 -9.72
N ASN A 54 5.44 -12.40 -11.00
CA ASN A 54 4.47 -12.62 -12.07
C ASN A 54 3.84 -14.03 -12.07
N ASP A 55 4.43 -14.96 -11.33
CA ASP A 55 3.90 -16.30 -11.06
C ASP A 55 2.78 -16.30 -10.03
N ASP A 56 2.66 -15.26 -9.21
CA ASP A 56 1.62 -15.11 -8.19
C ASP A 56 0.37 -14.40 -8.75
N ILE A 57 -0.40 -15.09 -9.57
CA ILE A 57 -1.52 -14.55 -10.33
C ILE A 57 -2.53 -13.79 -9.45
N ASN A 58 -2.73 -14.22 -8.20
CA ASN A 58 -3.71 -13.62 -7.29
C ASN A 58 -3.30 -12.24 -6.78
N HIS A 59 -1.98 -12.00 -6.65
CA HIS A 59 -1.43 -10.77 -6.08
C HIS A 59 -0.69 -9.93 -7.12
N TYR A 60 -0.46 -10.48 -8.32
CA TYR A 60 0.33 -9.80 -9.32
C TYR A 60 -0.37 -8.56 -9.88
N ILE A 61 0.41 -7.51 -9.96
CA ILE A 61 0.08 -6.29 -10.70
C ILE A 61 1.26 -5.92 -11.61
N LYS A 62 0.99 -5.36 -12.78
CA LYS A 62 2.06 -4.93 -13.68
C LYS A 62 2.92 -3.85 -13.00
N PRO A 63 4.26 -3.85 -13.14
CA PRO A 63 5.11 -2.75 -12.66
C PRO A 63 4.85 -1.45 -13.44
N ILE A 64 5.48 -0.36 -13.01
CA ILE A 64 5.57 0.89 -13.78
C ILE A 64 6.79 0.80 -14.68
N ILE A 65 6.62 1.05 -15.97
CA ILE A 65 7.72 1.10 -16.93
C ILE A 65 8.08 2.57 -17.12
N ILE A 66 9.36 2.92 -16.92
CA ILE A 66 9.86 4.26 -17.18
C ILE A 66 10.20 4.34 -18.67
N PRO A 67 9.62 5.28 -19.44
CA PRO A 67 9.97 5.47 -20.84
C PRO A 67 11.46 5.79 -20.99
N GLN A 68 12.05 5.35 -22.10
CA GLN A 68 13.43 5.72 -22.44
C GLN A 68 13.49 7.22 -22.75
N ASN A 69 14.60 7.87 -22.42
CA ASN A 69 14.87 9.30 -22.66
C ASN A 69 14.07 10.28 -21.76
N ILE A 70 13.60 9.85 -20.60
CA ILE A 70 13.07 10.78 -19.59
C ILE A 70 14.24 11.41 -18.84
N ASN A 71 14.28 12.75 -18.86
CA ASN A 71 15.25 13.57 -18.13
C ASN A 71 14.57 14.31 -16.96
N CYS A 72 13.85 13.56 -16.11
CA CYS A 72 13.25 14.11 -14.90
C CYS A 72 13.53 13.22 -13.69
N ASP A 73 13.39 13.78 -12.51
CA ASP A 73 13.49 13.02 -11.24
C ASP A 73 12.18 12.29 -10.95
N PHE A 74 11.98 11.15 -11.63
CA PHE A 74 10.78 10.33 -11.46
C PHE A 74 10.61 9.77 -10.03
N MET A 75 11.69 9.67 -9.24
CA MET A 75 11.56 9.27 -7.83
C MET A 75 10.92 10.39 -7.01
N ASN A 76 11.25 11.64 -7.30
CA ASN A 76 10.58 12.78 -6.68
C ASN A 76 9.11 12.87 -7.11
N ILE A 77 8.82 12.66 -8.41
CA ILE A 77 7.43 12.60 -8.91
C ILE A 77 6.63 11.50 -8.19
N LEU A 78 7.20 10.33 -7.95
CA LEU A 78 6.55 9.25 -7.18
C LEU A 78 6.26 9.68 -5.75
N LYS A 79 7.24 10.31 -5.07
CA LYS A 79 7.09 10.82 -3.72
C LYS A 79 5.96 11.84 -3.61
N GLU A 80 5.96 12.84 -4.49
CA GLU A 80 4.89 13.84 -4.56
C GLU A 80 3.52 13.21 -4.83
N THR A 81 3.48 12.21 -5.73
CA THR A 81 2.25 11.49 -6.04
C THR A 81 1.71 10.72 -4.83
N ILE A 82 2.60 10.06 -4.07
CA ILE A 82 2.23 9.36 -2.82
C ILE A 82 1.65 10.35 -1.81
N GLN A 83 2.29 11.50 -1.62
CA GLN A 83 1.83 12.54 -0.70
C GLN A 83 0.49 13.14 -1.14
N GLU A 84 0.29 13.40 -2.43
CA GLU A 84 -1.00 13.85 -3.00
C GLU A 84 -2.13 12.85 -2.75
N MET A 85 -1.82 11.55 -2.76
CA MET A 85 -2.76 10.48 -2.44
C MET A 85 -3.06 10.35 -0.93
N GLY A 86 -2.43 11.16 -0.07
CA GLY A 86 -2.55 11.10 1.39
C GLY A 86 -1.63 10.07 2.05
N GLY A 87 -0.59 9.63 1.37
CA GLY A 87 0.44 8.75 1.93
C GLY A 87 1.50 9.53 2.72
N GLU A 88 1.96 8.94 3.81
CA GLU A 88 3.05 9.46 4.63
C GLU A 88 4.34 8.69 4.35
N ILE A 89 5.39 9.38 3.86
CA ILE A 89 6.69 8.76 3.59
C ILE A 89 7.36 8.39 4.91
N GLN A 90 7.71 7.12 5.05
CA GLN A 90 8.40 6.57 6.22
C GLN A 90 9.89 6.34 5.96
N THR A 91 10.22 5.92 4.73
CA THR A 91 11.60 5.65 4.32
C THR A 91 11.80 6.17 2.90
N GLU A 92 12.88 6.87 2.68
CA GLU A 92 13.30 7.36 1.37
C GLU A 92 14.79 7.03 1.16
N LEU A 93 15.06 6.17 0.18
CA LEU A 93 16.40 5.84 -0.29
C LEU A 93 16.48 6.10 -1.79
N ARG A 94 17.68 6.13 -2.36
CA ARG A 94 17.89 6.40 -3.79
C ARG A 94 17.02 5.58 -4.74
N THR A 95 16.72 4.32 -4.41
CA THR A 95 15.97 3.38 -5.24
C THR A 95 14.79 2.74 -4.54
N TYR A 96 14.45 3.20 -3.33
CA TYR A 96 13.37 2.62 -2.53
C TYR A 96 12.62 3.69 -1.74
N ILE A 97 11.30 3.61 -1.77
CA ILE A 97 10.41 4.43 -0.95
C ILE A 97 9.45 3.49 -0.22
N ALA A 98 9.27 3.71 1.08
CA ALA A 98 8.17 3.13 1.84
C ALA A 98 7.28 4.25 2.39
N ALA A 99 5.97 4.07 2.25
CA ALA A 99 4.97 5.00 2.73
C ALA A 99 3.81 4.26 3.39
N THR A 100 3.11 4.93 4.30
CA THR A 100 1.92 4.41 4.97
C THR A 100 0.67 5.14 4.55
N PHE A 101 -0.45 4.40 4.54
CA PHE A 101 -1.79 4.93 4.34
C PHE A 101 -2.68 4.45 5.49
N SER A 102 -3.37 5.37 6.15
CA SER A 102 -4.25 5.05 7.28
C SER A 102 -5.73 5.13 6.87
N SER A 103 -6.52 4.13 7.24
CA SER A 103 -7.97 4.18 7.04
C SER A 103 -8.63 5.23 7.94
N SER A 104 -9.65 5.93 7.40
CA SER A 104 -10.29 7.06 8.10
C SER A 104 -11.10 6.66 9.34
N VAL A 105 -11.63 5.44 9.42
CA VAL A 105 -12.57 5.04 10.49
C VAL A 105 -11.82 4.45 11.70
N PHE A 106 -11.00 3.43 11.50
CA PHE A 106 -10.32 2.71 12.58
C PHE A 106 -8.81 2.90 12.59
N GLY A 107 -8.26 3.66 11.62
CA GLY A 107 -6.83 3.91 11.54
C GLY A 107 -5.98 2.69 11.18
N PHE A 108 -6.55 1.69 10.48
CA PHE A 108 -5.77 0.58 9.92
C PHE A 108 -4.71 1.10 8.98
N VAL A 109 -3.50 0.58 9.11
CA VAL A 109 -2.35 1.00 8.30
C VAL A 109 -2.05 -0.02 7.21
N ASP A 110 -1.92 0.49 6.00
CA ASP A 110 -1.39 -0.22 4.84
C ASP A 110 -0.03 0.36 4.47
N ASP A 111 0.91 -0.51 4.08
CA ASP A 111 2.20 -0.11 3.54
C ASP A 111 2.15 -0.06 2.01
N LEU A 112 2.74 1.00 1.43
CA LEU A 112 3.08 1.10 0.03
C LEU A 112 4.60 1.16 -0.10
N GLU A 113 5.18 0.21 -0.81
CA GLU A 113 6.61 0.10 -1.05
C GLU A 113 6.90 0.19 -2.54
N ILE A 114 7.91 0.95 -2.89
CA ILE A 114 8.35 1.19 -4.26
C ILE A 114 9.83 0.89 -4.36
N ARG A 115 10.23 0.13 -5.38
CA ARG A 115 11.62 -0.16 -5.70
C ARG A 115 11.90 0.12 -7.17
N TYR A 116 12.86 0.98 -7.44
CA TYR A 116 13.38 1.19 -8.78
C TYR A 116 14.44 0.14 -9.14
N TYR A 117 14.23 -0.56 -10.25
CA TYR A 117 15.18 -1.51 -10.82
C TYR A 117 15.81 -0.93 -12.08
N SER A 118 16.99 -0.32 -11.92
CA SER A 118 17.66 0.47 -12.95
C SER A 118 18.07 -0.33 -14.20
N THR A 119 18.43 -1.61 -14.03
CA THR A 119 18.86 -2.47 -15.15
C THR A 119 17.75 -2.65 -16.21
N GLN A 120 16.49 -2.68 -15.79
CA GLN A 120 15.33 -2.82 -16.68
C GLN A 120 14.52 -1.54 -16.84
N ASN A 121 14.93 -0.46 -16.17
CA ASN A 121 14.21 0.81 -16.13
C ASN A 121 12.75 0.65 -15.67
N VAL A 122 12.53 -0.14 -14.61
CA VAL A 122 11.23 -0.53 -14.12
C VAL A 122 11.09 -0.16 -12.64
N ILE A 123 9.91 0.33 -12.26
CA ILE A 123 9.55 0.53 -10.86
C ILE A 123 8.61 -0.59 -10.43
N HIS A 124 9.09 -1.40 -9.51
CA HIS A 124 8.28 -2.36 -8.79
C HIS A 124 7.55 -1.70 -7.64
N LEU A 125 6.36 -2.21 -7.34
CA LEU A 125 5.56 -1.74 -6.21
C LEU A 125 4.88 -2.89 -5.49
N ARG A 126 4.72 -2.73 -4.19
CA ARG A 126 3.97 -3.60 -3.29
C ARG A 126 3.06 -2.73 -2.45
N SER A 127 1.78 -3.11 -2.31
CA SER A 127 0.87 -2.47 -1.37
C SER A 127 0.16 -3.54 -0.56
N ALA A 128 0.22 -3.45 0.77
CA ALA A 128 -0.26 -4.50 1.66
C ALA A 128 -0.76 -3.96 2.99
N SER A 129 -1.83 -4.54 3.50
CA SER A 129 -2.32 -4.23 4.84
C SER A 129 -1.47 -4.94 5.90
N ARG A 130 -1.11 -4.22 6.96
CA ARG A 130 -0.36 -4.78 8.10
C ARG A 130 -1.18 -5.80 8.87
N ILE A 131 -2.49 -5.56 9.02
CA ILE A 131 -3.41 -6.40 9.78
C ILE A 131 -4.66 -6.69 8.93
N GLY A 132 -5.33 -7.79 9.26
CA GLY A 132 -6.56 -8.22 8.62
C GLY A 132 -6.36 -9.32 7.59
N TYR A 133 -7.46 -9.83 7.07
CA TYR A 133 -7.49 -10.84 6.02
C TYR A 133 -7.75 -10.22 4.65
N SER A 134 -8.72 -9.30 4.57
CA SER A 134 -9.12 -8.64 3.33
C SER A 134 -9.15 -7.12 3.53
N ASP A 135 -8.74 -6.38 2.50
CA ASP A 135 -8.76 -4.91 2.43
C ASP A 135 -9.87 -4.38 1.49
N LEU A 136 -10.77 -5.24 1.04
CA LEU A 136 -11.83 -4.93 0.04
C LEU A 136 -11.26 -4.32 -1.25
N GLY A 137 -10.02 -4.68 -1.61
CA GLY A 137 -9.32 -4.24 -2.80
C GLY A 137 -8.68 -2.84 -2.68
N ALA A 138 -8.54 -2.30 -1.48
CA ALA A 138 -7.94 -0.98 -1.25
C ALA A 138 -6.50 -0.92 -1.78
N ASN A 139 -5.67 -1.93 -1.51
CA ASN A 139 -4.29 -1.98 -1.99
C ASN A 139 -4.19 -2.02 -3.52
N LYS A 140 -5.05 -2.79 -4.18
CA LYS A 140 -5.11 -2.83 -5.66
C LYS A 140 -5.54 -1.49 -6.26
N LYS A 141 -6.54 -0.84 -5.66
CA LYS A 141 -7.01 0.49 -6.09
C LYS A 141 -5.92 1.55 -5.89
N ARG A 142 -5.20 1.51 -4.75
CA ARG A 142 -4.07 2.40 -4.46
C ARG A 142 -2.96 2.26 -5.49
N ALA A 143 -2.55 1.02 -5.77
CA ALA A 143 -1.53 0.74 -6.76
C ALA A 143 -1.92 1.24 -8.17
N LYS A 144 -3.19 1.09 -8.55
CA LYS A 144 -3.71 1.62 -9.82
C LYS A 144 -3.69 3.14 -9.83
N LEU A 145 -4.21 3.79 -8.79
CA LEU A 145 -4.27 5.25 -8.69
C LEU A 145 -2.86 5.86 -8.74
N LEU A 146 -1.90 5.29 -8.01
CA LEU A 146 -0.51 5.72 -8.07
C LEU A 146 0.02 5.72 -9.51
N LYS A 147 -0.20 4.64 -10.26
CA LYS A 147 0.26 4.54 -11.66
C LYS A 147 -0.41 5.58 -12.55
N ASP A 148 -1.71 5.74 -12.42
CA ASP A 148 -2.49 6.66 -13.24
C ASP A 148 -2.01 8.12 -13.02
N LEU A 149 -1.81 8.52 -11.75
CA LEU A 149 -1.33 9.85 -11.39
C LEU A 149 0.13 10.06 -11.78
N PHE A 150 0.99 9.07 -11.53
CA PHE A 150 2.39 9.12 -11.92
C PHE A 150 2.56 9.34 -13.43
N TYR A 151 1.90 8.53 -14.26
CA TYR A 151 1.99 8.70 -15.72
C TYR A 151 1.37 10.00 -16.21
N LYS A 152 0.36 10.53 -15.50
CA LYS A 152 -0.21 11.85 -15.82
C LYS A 152 0.82 12.97 -15.55
N LYS A 153 1.51 12.94 -14.41
CA LYS A 153 2.55 13.92 -14.08
C LYS A 153 3.73 13.82 -15.05
N LEU A 154 4.19 12.60 -15.32
CA LEU A 154 5.30 12.34 -16.23
C LEU A 154 5.10 12.84 -17.67
N LYS A 155 3.87 13.09 -18.09
CA LYS A 155 3.56 13.67 -19.41
C LYS A 155 3.56 15.19 -19.41
N ASN A 156 3.48 15.80 -18.22
CA ASN A 156 3.39 17.24 -18.07
C ASN A 156 4.73 17.90 -17.72
N ASP A 157 5.75 17.09 -17.39
CA ASP A 157 7.15 17.47 -17.20
C ASP A 157 7.96 17.25 -18.48
#